data_8364c5daed4b321801e8093a54233764
#
_entry.id   8364c5daed4b321801e8093a54233764
#
_cell.length_a   1.000
_cell.length_b   1.000
_cell.length_c   1.000
_cell.angle_alpha   90.00
_cell.angle_beta   90.00
_cell.angle_gamma   90.00
#
_symmetry.space_group_name_H-M   'P 1'
#
loop_
_entity.id
_entity.type
_entity.pdbx_description
1 polymer ?
#
loop_
_entity_poly.entity_id
_entity_poly.type
_entity_poly.pdbx_seq_one_letter_code
_entity_poly.pdbx_strand_id
1 'polypeptide(L)'
;MTKQIGIAGAGFAGAVLARELAITGKYSIEVFDERPHVAGNCHTSRDPSSGIMLHHYGPHIFNTSRQDVWEYVNQYATFGAYTNRVKAITARGVFSMPMNLLTINQFFGKVMNPAQAQEFLAKVGDSSIKEPHNFEEQALRFLGRELYENFFYGYTKKQWGVEPRELPASILQRLPVRFNYDDNYYQQRYQGIPIEGYTAIVEKILDHPAIKVHVGQRLEAADRSQFDHLFWSGPLDSYFEHELGRLQYRSLVFERFDATG
;
A
#
# COMPACT_ATOMS: atom_id res chain seq x y z
N MET A 1 16.37 -18.79 31.89
CA MET A 1 16.07 -17.33 31.89
C MET A 1 15.31 -16.99 30.61
N THR A 2 14.24 -16.21 30.73
CA THR A 2 13.48 -15.71 29.58
C THR A 2 14.31 -14.67 28.84
N LYS A 3 14.47 -14.82 27.53
CA LYS A 3 15.25 -13.85 26.73
C LYS A 3 14.47 -12.55 26.54
N GLN A 4 15.16 -11.43 26.59
CA GLN A 4 14.61 -10.10 26.39
C GLN A 4 14.70 -9.71 24.93
N ILE A 5 13.59 -9.41 24.29
CA ILE A 5 13.51 -9.03 22.88
C ILE A 5 13.03 -7.57 22.77
N GLY A 6 13.80 -6.75 22.08
CA GLY A 6 13.40 -5.41 21.65
C GLY A 6 12.83 -5.42 20.24
N ILE A 7 11.76 -4.67 20.00
CA ILE A 7 11.18 -4.48 18.67
C ILE A 7 10.97 -2.99 18.42
N ALA A 8 11.64 -2.44 17.42
CA ALA A 8 11.42 -1.08 16.95
C ALA A 8 10.29 -1.05 15.91
N GLY A 9 9.20 -0.36 16.24
CA GLY A 9 7.99 -0.19 15.43
C GLY A 9 6.82 -1.05 15.91
N ALA A 10 5.72 -0.39 16.32
CA ALA A 10 4.45 -1.00 16.72
C ALA A 10 3.43 -1.03 15.58
N GLY A 11 3.89 -1.09 14.32
CA GLY A 11 3.06 -1.38 13.16
C GLY A 11 2.72 -2.86 13.07
N PHE A 12 2.05 -3.29 11.98
CA PHE A 12 1.67 -4.70 11.78
C PHE A 12 2.87 -5.65 11.85
N ALA A 13 4.00 -5.31 11.24
CA ALA A 13 5.18 -6.16 11.24
C ALA A 13 5.70 -6.43 12.66
N GLY A 14 5.90 -5.37 13.45
CA GLY A 14 6.36 -5.50 14.83
C GLY A 14 5.34 -6.20 15.74
N ALA A 15 4.05 -5.89 15.57
CA ALA A 15 2.98 -6.50 16.37
C ALA A 15 2.85 -8.01 16.12
N VAL A 16 2.83 -8.44 14.86
CA VAL A 16 2.75 -9.87 14.53
C VAL A 16 4.00 -10.60 15.03
N LEU A 17 5.18 -10.04 14.81
CA LEU A 17 6.42 -10.62 15.32
C LEU A 17 6.39 -10.76 16.85
N ALA A 18 5.96 -9.72 17.55
CA ALA A 18 5.83 -9.76 19.01
C ALA A 18 4.88 -10.87 19.46
N ARG A 19 3.72 -10.99 18.84
CA ARG A 19 2.73 -12.04 19.15
C ARG A 19 3.31 -13.45 18.93
N GLU A 20 3.90 -13.68 17.77
CA GLU A 20 4.45 -15.00 17.42
C GLU A 20 5.60 -15.42 18.34
N LEU A 21 6.41 -14.48 18.78
CA LEU A 21 7.44 -14.75 19.80
C LEU A 21 6.81 -15.00 21.19
N ALA A 22 5.82 -14.20 21.58
CA ALA A 22 5.18 -14.27 22.89
C ALA A 22 4.50 -15.62 23.15
N ILE A 23 3.75 -16.14 22.15
CA ILE A 23 3.05 -17.43 22.28
C ILE A 23 3.98 -18.62 22.47
N THR A 24 5.28 -18.50 22.15
CA THR A 24 6.26 -19.56 22.42
C THR A 24 6.56 -19.73 23.91
N GLY A 25 6.23 -18.74 24.75
CA GLY A 25 6.55 -18.74 26.18
C GLY A 25 8.03 -18.57 26.54
N LYS A 26 8.90 -18.30 25.56
CA LYS A 26 10.35 -18.25 25.72
C LYS A 26 10.91 -16.83 25.88
N TYR A 27 10.10 -15.82 25.56
CA TYR A 27 10.56 -14.44 25.41
C TYR A 27 9.72 -13.47 26.25
N SER A 28 10.36 -12.41 26.74
CA SER A 28 9.74 -11.18 27.19
C SER A 28 10.00 -10.12 26.14
N ILE A 29 8.97 -9.45 25.66
CA ILE A 29 9.04 -8.58 24.50
C ILE A 29 8.73 -7.16 24.86
N GLU A 30 9.55 -6.22 24.46
CA GLU A 30 9.28 -4.79 24.54
C GLU A 30 9.21 -4.21 23.13
N VAL A 31 8.06 -3.61 22.79
CA VAL A 31 7.79 -2.99 21.49
C VAL A 31 7.77 -1.48 21.64
N PHE A 32 8.52 -0.78 20.82
CA PHE A 32 8.65 0.68 20.88
C PHE A 32 8.17 1.32 19.60
N ASP A 33 7.45 2.43 19.71
CA ASP A 33 7.10 3.27 18.55
C ASP A 33 7.28 4.74 18.93
N GLU A 34 7.92 5.52 18.05
CA GLU A 34 8.12 6.96 18.25
C GLU A 34 6.81 7.75 18.18
N ARG A 35 5.79 7.21 17.51
CA ARG A 35 4.45 7.80 17.45
C ARG A 35 3.67 7.53 18.74
N PRO A 36 2.71 8.41 19.08
CA PRO A 36 1.88 8.23 20.28
C PRO A 36 0.79 7.16 20.13
N HIS A 37 0.87 6.31 19.11
CA HIS A 37 -0.12 5.28 18.78
C HIS A 37 0.54 4.07 18.12
N VAL A 38 -0.13 2.93 18.18
CA VAL A 38 0.24 1.71 17.44
C VAL A 38 -0.33 1.73 16.01
N ALA A 39 -0.13 0.66 15.27
CA ALA A 39 -0.54 0.40 13.91
C ALA A 39 0.24 1.16 12.81
N GLY A 40 1.24 1.98 13.16
CA GLY A 40 2.10 2.64 12.18
C GLY A 40 1.28 3.43 11.14
N ASN A 41 1.56 3.23 9.86
CA ASN A 41 0.82 3.89 8.76
C ASN A 41 -0.62 3.38 8.58
N CYS A 42 -0.99 2.25 9.20
CA CYS A 42 -2.36 1.75 9.18
C CYS A 42 -3.21 2.33 10.32
N HIS A 43 -2.70 3.29 11.09
CA HIS A 43 -3.44 3.88 12.21
C HIS A 43 -4.78 4.45 11.77
N THR A 44 -5.83 4.05 12.49
CA THR A 44 -7.22 4.49 12.31
C THR A 44 -7.82 4.91 13.64
N SER A 45 -8.73 5.87 13.61
CA SER A 45 -9.58 6.21 14.75
C SER A 45 -10.97 6.63 14.27
N ARG A 46 -11.98 6.50 15.15
CA ARG A 46 -13.30 7.06 14.86
C ARG A 46 -13.32 8.55 15.17
N ASP A 47 -13.84 9.32 14.24
CA ASP A 47 -14.12 10.73 14.50
C ASP A 47 -15.22 10.85 15.57
N PRO A 48 -14.98 11.57 16.67
CA PRO A 48 -15.95 11.65 17.78
C PRO A 48 -17.28 12.32 17.40
N SER A 49 -17.24 13.21 16.39
CA SER A 49 -18.42 13.99 15.99
C SER A 49 -19.32 13.25 15.00
N SER A 50 -18.73 12.55 14.04
CA SER A 50 -19.45 11.88 12.96
C SER A 50 -19.52 10.36 13.08
N GLY A 51 -18.67 9.75 13.94
CA GLY A 51 -18.50 8.31 14.03
C GLY A 51 -17.81 7.66 12.83
N ILE A 52 -17.34 8.46 11.87
CA ILE A 52 -16.64 7.96 10.67
C ILE A 52 -15.27 7.41 11.06
N MET A 53 -14.91 6.26 10.49
CA MET A 53 -13.57 5.69 10.65
C MET A 53 -12.57 6.44 9.76
N LEU A 54 -11.60 7.10 10.39
CA LEU A 54 -10.56 7.86 9.72
C LEU A 54 -9.29 7.02 9.56
N HIS A 55 -8.71 7.04 8.36
CA HIS A 55 -7.39 6.50 8.06
C HIS A 55 -6.39 7.66 8.02
N HIS A 56 -5.61 7.83 9.09
CA HIS A 56 -4.78 9.02 9.28
C HIS A 56 -3.63 9.18 8.28
N TYR A 57 -3.15 8.07 7.70
CA TYR A 57 -1.99 8.06 6.79
C TYR A 57 -2.37 7.53 5.39
N GLY A 58 -3.59 7.80 4.98
CA GLY A 58 -4.15 7.34 3.71
C GLY A 58 -4.95 6.03 3.85
N PRO A 59 -5.87 5.77 2.92
CA PRO A 59 -6.74 4.61 2.99
C PRO A 59 -5.96 3.32 2.76
N HIS A 60 -6.12 2.38 3.67
CA HIS A 60 -5.59 1.03 3.54
C HIS A 60 -6.74 0.07 3.34
N ILE A 61 -6.62 -0.80 2.33
CA ILE A 61 -7.59 -1.85 2.03
C ILE A 61 -6.83 -3.17 2.12
N PHE A 62 -7.25 -4.02 3.05
CA PHE A 62 -6.63 -5.32 3.22
C PHE A 62 -6.92 -6.20 2.01
N ASN A 63 -5.89 -6.82 1.46
CA ASN A 63 -6.03 -7.75 0.35
C ASN A 63 -4.92 -8.80 0.39
N THR A 64 -5.28 -10.05 0.14
CA THR A 64 -4.33 -11.17 0.08
C THR A 64 -4.90 -12.33 -0.74
N SER A 65 -4.03 -13.09 -1.40
CA SER A 65 -4.38 -14.37 -2.00
C SER A 65 -4.11 -15.55 -1.04
N ARG A 66 -3.44 -15.30 0.08
CA ARG A 66 -3.06 -16.32 1.07
C ARG A 66 -4.17 -16.53 2.07
N GLN A 67 -4.67 -17.75 2.14
CA GLN A 67 -5.73 -18.13 3.07
C GLN A 67 -5.26 -18.08 4.52
N ASP A 68 -4.06 -18.52 4.82
CA ASP A 68 -3.48 -18.49 6.16
C ASP A 68 -3.35 -17.08 6.73
N VAL A 69 -2.96 -16.11 5.89
CA VAL A 69 -2.91 -14.70 6.30
C VAL A 69 -4.30 -14.14 6.55
N TRP A 70 -5.28 -14.50 5.70
CA TRP A 70 -6.67 -14.10 5.89
C TRP A 70 -7.26 -14.67 7.19
N GLU A 71 -7.04 -15.95 7.44
CA GLU A 71 -7.47 -16.61 8.68
C GLU A 71 -6.80 -16.00 9.92
N TYR A 72 -5.52 -15.67 9.83
CA TYR A 72 -4.80 -15.01 10.92
C TYR A 72 -5.43 -13.68 11.31
N VAL A 73 -5.63 -12.77 10.35
CA VAL A 73 -6.16 -11.44 10.67
C VAL A 73 -7.62 -11.49 11.15
N ASN A 74 -8.39 -12.47 10.70
CA ASN A 74 -9.77 -12.68 11.14
C ASN A 74 -9.90 -13.23 12.57
N GLN A 75 -8.81 -13.66 13.20
CA GLN A 75 -8.80 -13.95 14.65
C GLN A 75 -8.92 -12.65 15.48
N TYR A 76 -8.52 -11.52 14.91
CA TYR A 76 -8.43 -10.24 15.62
C TYR A 76 -9.49 -9.22 15.17
N ALA A 77 -10.14 -9.41 14.02
CA ALA A 77 -11.14 -8.48 13.50
C ALA A 77 -12.18 -9.15 12.61
N THR A 78 -13.34 -8.50 12.51
CA THR A 78 -14.32 -8.79 11.46
C THR A 78 -14.09 -7.83 10.30
N PHE A 79 -13.97 -8.37 9.09
CA PHE A 79 -13.82 -7.57 7.88
C PHE A 79 -15.16 -7.38 7.18
N GLY A 80 -15.49 -6.14 6.88
CA GLY A 80 -16.57 -5.79 5.95
C GLY A 80 -16.15 -6.07 4.52
N ALA A 81 -17.05 -6.62 3.72
CA ALA A 81 -16.82 -6.80 2.29
C ALA A 81 -16.65 -5.43 1.62
N TYR A 82 -15.48 -5.20 1.05
CA TYR A 82 -15.17 -3.96 0.34
C TYR A 82 -14.36 -4.27 -0.93
N THR A 83 -14.89 -3.81 -2.05
CA THR A 83 -14.20 -3.89 -3.34
C THR A 83 -13.79 -2.49 -3.77
N ASN A 84 -12.50 -2.26 -3.91
CA ASN A 84 -12.00 -0.96 -4.35
C ASN A 84 -12.16 -0.78 -5.85
N ARG A 85 -12.96 0.22 -6.25
CA ARG A 85 -13.20 0.60 -7.64
C ARG A 85 -12.72 2.02 -7.88
N VAL A 86 -11.62 2.14 -8.60
CA VAL A 86 -10.99 3.43 -8.90
C VAL A 86 -11.58 4.01 -10.19
N LYS A 87 -11.75 5.31 -10.23
CA LYS A 87 -12.15 6.07 -11.42
C LYS A 87 -11.07 7.09 -11.76
N ALA A 88 -10.79 7.22 -13.04
CA ALA A 88 -9.95 8.29 -13.58
C ALA A 88 -10.86 9.36 -14.20
N ILE A 89 -10.62 10.62 -13.84
CA ILE A 89 -11.29 11.78 -14.42
C ILE A 89 -10.33 12.42 -15.42
N THR A 90 -10.75 12.53 -16.67
CA THR A 90 -10.00 13.17 -17.75
C THR A 90 -10.87 14.24 -18.42
N ALA A 91 -10.29 15.02 -19.32
CA ALA A 91 -11.07 15.98 -20.12
C ALA A 91 -12.15 15.31 -21.01
N ARG A 92 -12.02 13.99 -21.27
CA ARG A 92 -12.98 13.21 -22.09
C ARG A 92 -14.08 12.53 -21.26
N GLY A 93 -14.02 12.59 -19.93
CA GLY A 93 -15.01 11.97 -19.05
C GLY A 93 -14.42 11.17 -17.90
N VAL A 94 -15.28 10.34 -17.28
CA VAL A 94 -14.94 9.48 -16.15
C VAL A 94 -14.83 8.04 -16.60
N PHE A 95 -13.70 7.41 -16.31
CA PHE A 95 -13.36 6.06 -16.77
C PHE A 95 -13.04 5.12 -15.61
N SER A 96 -13.34 3.84 -15.80
CA SER A 96 -13.02 2.78 -14.83
C SER A 96 -11.53 2.44 -14.86
N MET A 97 -10.95 2.24 -13.66
CA MET A 97 -9.54 1.81 -13.50
C MET A 97 -9.48 0.60 -12.55
N PRO A 98 -8.49 -0.32 -12.71
CA PRO A 98 -7.43 -0.36 -13.72
C PRO A 98 -7.98 -0.38 -15.15
N MET A 99 -7.15 0.08 -16.11
CA MET A 99 -7.55 0.10 -17.51
C MET A 99 -8.03 -1.28 -17.96
N ASN A 100 -9.28 -1.35 -18.44
CA ASN A 100 -9.96 -2.57 -18.79
C ASN A 100 -10.69 -2.42 -20.13
N LEU A 101 -11.35 -3.48 -20.60
CA LEU A 101 -12.03 -3.48 -21.90
C LEU A 101 -13.11 -2.39 -22.00
N LEU A 102 -13.84 -2.12 -20.88
CA LEU A 102 -14.81 -1.03 -20.86
C LEU A 102 -14.13 0.33 -21.02
N THR A 103 -13.04 0.56 -20.30
CA THR A 103 -12.25 1.81 -20.38
C THR A 103 -11.76 2.05 -21.81
N ILE A 104 -11.17 1.02 -22.44
CA ILE A 104 -10.65 1.12 -23.80
C ILE A 104 -11.78 1.44 -24.78
N ASN A 105 -12.88 0.68 -24.72
CA ASN A 105 -14.02 0.87 -25.61
C ASN A 105 -14.65 2.27 -25.45
N GLN A 106 -14.88 2.69 -24.20
CA GLN A 106 -15.48 3.98 -23.89
C GLN A 106 -14.58 5.14 -24.36
N PHE A 107 -13.27 5.04 -24.11
CA PHE A 107 -12.32 6.11 -24.46
C PHE A 107 -12.19 6.33 -25.95
N PHE A 108 -12.20 5.26 -26.75
CA PHE A 108 -12.09 5.33 -28.20
C PHE A 108 -13.44 5.34 -28.94
N GLY A 109 -14.57 5.32 -28.21
CA GLY A 109 -15.91 5.26 -28.83
C GLY A 109 -16.12 4.00 -29.67
N LYS A 110 -15.62 2.83 -29.22
CA LYS A 110 -15.64 1.55 -29.94
C LYS A 110 -16.39 0.48 -29.14
N VAL A 111 -16.78 -0.58 -29.87
CA VAL A 111 -17.35 -1.80 -29.29
C VAL A 111 -16.50 -2.97 -29.78
N MET A 112 -15.42 -3.22 -29.05
CA MET A 112 -14.46 -4.27 -29.36
C MET A 112 -14.60 -5.42 -28.37
N ASN A 113 -14.45 -6.65 -28.87
CA ASN A 113 -14.23 -7.81 -28.02
C ASN A 113 -12.74 -7.85 -27.54
N PRO A 114 -12.37 -8.76 -26.61
CA PRO A 114 -11.00 -8.83 -26.09
C PRO A 114 -9.90 -8.91 -27.17
N ALA A 115 -10.07 -9.77 -28.18
CA ALA A 115 -9.09 -9.95 -29.22
C ALA A 115 -8.95 -8.71 -30.11
N GLN A 116 -10.06 -8.07 -30.46
CA GLN A 116 -10.07 -6.82 -31.24
C GLN A 116 -9.42 -5.67 -30.46
N ALA A 117 -9.62 -5.59 -29.14
CA ALA A 117 -9.00 -4.57 -28.29
C ALA A 117 -7.48 -4.78 -28.19
N GLN A 118 -7.02 -6.03 -28.08
CA GLN A 118 -5.59 -6.35 -28.12
C GLN A 118 -4.95 -5.95 -29.45
N GLU A 119 -5.57 -6.31 -30.56
CA GLU A 119 -5.11 -5.96 -31.90
C GLU A 119 -5.11 -4.43 -32.09
N PHE A 120 -6.15 -3.75 -31.64
CA PHE A 120 -6.25 -2.29 -31.69
C PHE A 120 -5.12 -1.62 -30.91
N LEU A 121 -4.87 -2.01 -29.65
CA LEU A 121 -3.78 -1.46 -28.88
C LEU A 121 -2.40 -1.75 -29.49
N ALA A 122 -2.21 -2.91 -30.06
CA ALA A 122 -0.98 -3.22 -30.79
C ALA A 122 -0.75 -2.32 -32.00
N LYS A 123 -1.84 -1.82 -32.63
CA LYS A 123 -1.75 -0.88 -33.77
C LYS A 123 -1.54 0.57 -33.35
N VAL A 124 -2.11 1.02 -32.22
CA VAL A 124 -1.95 2.40 -31.74
C VAL A 124 -0.69 2.59 -30.90
N GLY A 125 -0.12 1.51 -30.42
CA GLY A 125 1.16 1.49 -29.75
C GLY A 125 2.31 1.85 -30.69
N ASP A 126 3.35 2.46 -30.15
CA ASP A 126 4.52 2.86 -30.93
C ASP A 126 5.47 1.68 -31.17
N SER A 127 5.31 1.04 -32.33
CA SER A 127 6.12 -0.11 -32.75
C SER A 127 7.57 0.26 -33.12
N SER A 128 7.91 1.53 -33.25
CA SER A 128 9.29 1.98 -33.50
C SER A 128 10.17 1.79 -32.26
N ILE A 129 9.58 1.81 -31.07
CA ILE A 129 10.25 1.58 -29.79
C ILE A 129 10.45 0.07 -29.62
N LYS A 130 11.66 -0.43 -29.88
CA LYS A 130 11.98 -1.87 -29.76
C LYS A 130 12.27 -2.30 -28.33
N GLU A 131 13.11 -1.52 -27.65
CA GLU A 131 13.54 -1.75 -26.26
C GLU A 131 13.26 -0.48 -25.46
N PRO A 132 12.18 -0.42 -24.68
CA PRO A 132 11.86 0.76 -23.89
C PRO A 132 12.82 0.86 -22.70
N HIS A 133 13.48 2.01 -22.55
CA HIS A 133 14.43 2.28 -21.48
C HIS A 133 13.80 2.95 -20.25
N ASN A 134 12.63 3.57 -20.43
CA ASN A 134 11.95 4.31 -19.38
C ASN A 134 10.43 4.08 -19.40
N PHE A 135 9.74 4.60 -18.38
CA PHE A 135 8.30 4.46 -18.22
C PHE A 135 7.51 5.02 -19.41
N GLU A 136 7.90 6.21 -19.92
CA GLU A 136 7.20 6.84 -21.05
C GLU A 136 7.28 5.98 -22.30
N GLU A 137 8.47 5.51 -22.67
CA GLU A 137 8.66 4.65 -23.83
C GLU A 137 7.88 3.33 -23.69
N GLN A 138 7.87 2.74 -22.49
CA GLN A 138 7.10 1.53 -22.23
C GLN A 138 5.59 1.80 -22.39
N ALA A 139 5.10 2.93 -21.90
CA ALA A 139 3.69 3.32 -22.03
C ALA A 139 3.31 3.60 -23.48
N LEU A 140 4.12 4.35 -24.19
CA LEU A 140 3.88 4.67 -25.62
C LEU A 140 3.87 3.40 -26.48
N ARG A 141 4.80 2.47 -26.25
CA ARG A 141 4.86 1.19 -26.94
C ARG A 141 3.62 0.34 -26.72
N PHE A 142 3.13 0.30 -25.46
CA PHE A 142 2.06 -0.62 -25.06
C PHE A 142 0.65 -0.07 -25.29
N LEU A 143 0.46 1.24 -25.06
CA LEU A 143 -0.85 1.88 -24.96
C LEU A 143 -1.08 2.92 -26.06
N GLY A 144 0.00 3.40 -26.67
CA GLY A 144 -0.04 4.55 -27.55
C GLY A 144 -0.17 5.87 -26.78
N ARG A 145 0.04 6.96 -27.52
CA ARG A 145 0.14 8.31 -26.96
C ARG A 145 -1.13 8.76 -26.26
N GLU A 146 -2.30 8.55 -26.84
CA GLU A 146 -3.56 9.05 -26.28
C GLU A 146 -3.87 8.45 -24.88
N LEU A 147 -3.70 7.14 -24.70
CA LEU A 147 -3.91 6.52 -23.39
C LEU A 147 -2.82 6.92 -22.39
N TYR A 148 -1.57 7.02 -22.84
CA TYR A 148 -0.48 7.49 -21.99
C TYR A 148 -0.74 8.89 -21.46
N GLU A 149 -1.06 9.85 -22.31
CA GLU A 149 -1.27 11.24 -21.90
C GLU A 149 -2.49 11.42 -20.98
N ASN A 150 -3.58 10.67 -21.23
CA ASN A 150 -4.82 10.85 -20.48
C ASN A 150 -4.86 10.09 -19.15
N PHE A 151 -4.15 8.97 -19.00
CA PHE A 151 -4.29 8.10 -17.81
C PHE A 151 -3.00 7.90 -17.02
N PHE A 152 -1.84 8.08 -17.64
CA PHE A 152 -0.57 7.71 -17.01
C PHE A 152 0.36 8.90 -16.76
N TYR A 153 0.54 9.78 -17.71
CA TYR A 153 1.49 10.88 -17.61
C TYR A 153 1.29 11.72 -16.35
N GLY A 154 0.11 12.34 -16.21
CA GLY A 154 -0.19 13.26 -15.11
C GLY A 154 -0.15 12.58 -13.74
N TYR A 155 -0.72 11.38 -13.65
CA TYR A 155 -0.71 10.59 -12.43
C TYR A 155 0.72 10.20 -12.02
N THR A 156 1.51 9.68 -12.95
CA THR A 156 2.88 9.22 -12.70
C THR A 156 3.77 10.39 -12.28
N LYS A 157 3.70 11.50 -13.00
CA LYS A 157 4.45 12.72 -12.66
C LYS A 157 4.09 13.24 -11.26
N LYS A 158 2.81 13.30 -10.92
CA LYS A 158 2.35 13.70 -9.57
C LYS A 158 2.86 12.74 -8.49
N GLN A 159 2.73 11.44 -8.72
CA GLN A 159 3.09 10.41 -7.74
C GLN A 159 4.60 10.37 -7.47
N TRP A 160 5.41 10.51 -8.51
CA TRP A 160 6.86 10.37 -8.40
C TRP A 160 7.59 11.72 -8.29
N GLY A 161 6.95 12.83 -8.66
CA GLY A 161 7.52 14.17 -8.62
C GLY A 161 8.65 14.40 -9.61
N VAL A 162 8.78 13.52 -10.61
CA VAL A 162 9.74 13.58 -11.72
C VAL A 162 9.04 13.27 -13.03
N GLU A 163 9.67 13.57 -14.16
CA GLU A 163 9.11 13.22 -15.46
C GLU A 163 9.09 11.69 -15.67
N PRO A 164 8.04 11.12 -16.28
CA PRO A 164 7.96 9.68 -16.50
C PRO A 164 9.13 9.09 -17.29
N ARG A 165 9.77 9.86 -18.16
CA ARG A 165 10.98 9.46 -18.89
C ARG A 165 12.21 9.25 -18.01
N GLU A 166 12.18 9.75 -16.77
CA GLU A 166 13.25 9.57 -15.78
C GLU A 166 13.05 8.31 -14.93
N LEU A 167 11.89 7.66 -15.07
CA LEU A 167 11.54 6.46 -14.31
C LEU A 167 11.85 5.18 -15.11
N PRO A 168 12.27 4.10 -14.45
CA PRO A 168 12.51 2.82 -15.12
C PRO A 168 11.25 2.26 -15.80
N ALA A 169 11.41 1.64 -16.96
CA ALA A 169 10.33 0.98 -17.71
C ALA A 169 9.57 -0.06 -16.88
N SER A 170 10.24 -0.72 -15.93
CA SER A 170 9.68 -1.75 -15.06
C SER A 170 8.53 -1.26 -14.17
N ILE A 171 8.40 0.04 -13.94
CA ILE A 171 7.31 0.61 -13.13
C ILE A 171 5.96 0.40 -13.83
N LEU A 172 5.87 0.52 -15.15
CA LEU A 172 4.62 0.31 -15.88
C LEU A 172 4.15 -1.17 -15.85
N GLN A 173 5.05 -2.12 -15.69
CA GLN A 173 4.70 -3.54 -15.62
C GLN A 173 3.77 -3.87 -14.43
N ARG A 174 3.68 -2.97 -13.45
CA ARG A 174 2.79 -3.09 -12.29
C ARG A 174 1.38 -2.57 -12.54
N LEU A 175 1.13 -1.88 -13.66
CA LEU A 175 -0.18 -1.33 -14.02
C LEU A 175 -0.88 -2.26 -15.02
N PRO A 176 -1.81 -3.13 -14.56
CA PRO A 176 -2.43 -4.11 -15.43
C PRO A 176 -3.37 -3.45 -16.43
N VAL A 177 -3.20 -3.78 -17.71
CA VAL A 177 -4.23 -3.57 -18.73
C VAL A 177 -5.00 -4.87 -18.88
N ARG A 178 -6.32 -4.80 -18.71
CA ARG A 178 -7.19 -5.98 -18.72
C ARG A 178 -8.08 -5.99 -19.97
N PHE A 179 -8.08 -7.11 -20.68
CA PHE A 179 -8.97 -7.31 -21.82
C PHE A 179 -10.25 -8.04 -21.42
N ASN A 180 -10.78 -7.68 -20.27
CA ASN A 180 -12.08 -8.10 -19.73
C ASN A 180 -12.75 -6.91 -19.05
N TYR A 181 -13.92 -7.09 -18.44
CA TYR A 181 -14.69 -6.03 -17.76
C TYR A 181 -14.43 -5.94 -16.24
N ASP A 182 -13.41 -6.64 -15.74
CA ASP A 182 -13.07 -6.60 -14.32
C ASP A 182 -12.43 -5.25 -13.94
N ASP A 183 -13.14 -4.45 -13.16
CA ASP A 183 -12.72 -3.15 -12.64
C ASP A 183 -12.31 -3.18 -11.15
N ASN A 184 -12.20 -4.37 -10.56
CA ASN A 184 -11.67 -4.49 -9.21
C ASN A 184 -10.21 -4.03 -9.19
N TYR A 185 -9.87 -3.12 -8.30
CA TYR A 185 -8.48 -2.61 -8.20
C TYR A 185 -7.50 -3.73 -7.84
N TYR A 186 -7.87 -4.55 -6.86
CA TYR A 186 -7.10 -5.71 -6.44
C TYR A 186 -7.62 -7.00 -7.10
N GLN A 187 -6.71 -7.92 -7.38
CA GLN A 187 -7.04 -9.25 -7.94
C GLN A 187 -7.01 -10.36 -6.88
N GLN A 188 -6.64 -10.02 -5.65
CA GLN A 188 -6.52 -10.99 -4.57
C GLN A 188 -7.91 -11.51 -4.17
N ARG A 189 -7.94 -12.80 -3.80
CA ARG A 189 -9.19 -13.50 -3.42
C ARG A 189 -9.86 -12.90 -2.20
N TYR A 190 -9.07 -12.50 -1.20
CA TYR A 190 -9.54 -11.96 0.05
C TYR A 190 -9.31 -10.46 0.09
N GLN A 191 -10.38 -9.70 0.30
CA GLN A 191 -10.35 -8.25 0.34
C GLN A 191 -11.36 -7.74 1.37
N GLY A 192 -11.05 -6.64 2.04
CA GLY A 192 -11.97 -6.02 2.97
C GLY A 192 -11.35 -4.88 3.76
N ILE A 193 -12.19 -4.23 4.54
CA ILE A 193 -11.80 -3.21 5.51
C ILE A 193 -12.29 -3.67 6.89
N PRO A 194 -11.44 -3.66 7.92
CA PRO A 194 -11.86 -4.05 9.26
C PRO A 194 -12.91 -3.06 9.80
N ILE A 195 -14.01 -3.58 10.34
CA ILE A 195 -15.14 -2.78 10.82
C ILE A 195 -14.72 -1.83 11.94
N GLU A 196 -13.87 -2.32 12.86
CA GLU A 196 -13.36 -1.52 13.99
C GLU A 196 -12.05 -0.78 13.69
N GLY A 197 -11.61 -0.78 12.42
CA GLY A 197 -10.37 -0.16 11.99
C GLY A 197 -9.13 -1.02 12.26
N TYR A 198 -8.01 -0.60 11.70
CA TYR A 198 -6.75 -1.35 11.77
C TYR A 198 -6.07 -1.23 13.12
N THR A 199 -6.23 -0.11 13.81
CA THR A 199 -5.63 0.09 15.14
C THR A 199 -6.12 -0.97 16.12
N ALA A 200 -7.41 -1.25 16.13
CA ALA A 200 -8.00 -2.28 17.00
C ALA A 200 -7.43 -3.69 16.73
N ILE A 201 -7.06 -4.00 15.49
CA ILE A 201 -6.41 -5.28 15.16
C ILE A 201 -5.03 -5.34 15.83
N VAL A 202 -4.24 -4.28 15.65
CA VAL A 202 -2.87 -4.23 16.18
C VAL A 202 -2.87 -4.24 17.71
N GLU A 203 -3.80 -3.52 18.35
CA GLU A 203 -3.99 -3.55 19.79
C GLU A 203 -4.27 -4.99 20.29
N LYS A 204 -5.19 -5.70 19.66
CA LYS A 204 -5.50 -7.11 20.01
C LYS A 204 -4.33 -8.06 19.76
N ILE A 205 -3.56 -7.84 18.69
CA ILE A 205 -2.35 -8.63 18.43
C ILE A 205 -1.32 -8.40 19.54
N LEU A 206 -1.16 -7.18 20.00
CA LEU A 206 -0.21 -6.81 21.06
C LEU A 206 -0.70 -7.14 22.48
N ASP A 207 -1.99 -7.41 22.66
CA ASP A 207 -2.57 -7.76 23.97
C ASP A 207 -2.15 -9.19 24.38
N HIS A 208 -0.98 -9.26 25.03
CA HIS A 208 -0.42 -10.49 25.56
C HIS A 208 0.48 -10.21 26.77
N PRO A 209 0.42 -11.01 27.86
CA PRO A 209 1.17 -10.76 29.11
C PRO A 209 2.69 -10.64 28.93
N ALA A 210 3.25 -11.29 27.92
CA ALA A 210 4.69 -11.26 27.64
C ALA A 210 5.10 -10.07 26.74
N ILE A 211 4.15 -9.21 26.34
CA ILE A 211 4.40 -8.05 25.46
C ILE A 211 4.16 -6.76 26.25
N LYS A 212 5.13 -5.88 26.26
CA LYS A 212 5.01 -4.51 26.78
C LYS A 212 5.19 -3.52 25.64
N VAL A 213 4.28 -2.57 25.50
CA VAL A 213 4.28 -1.58 24.44
C VAL A 213 4.59 -0.20 24.97
N HIS A 214 5.52 0.49 24.30
CA HIS A 214 5.96 1.85 24.61
C HIS A 214 5.71 2.74 23.40
N VAL A 215 4.62 3.49 23.41
CA VAL A 215 4.32 4.51 22.39
C VAL A 215 4.88 5.87 22.78
N GLY A 216 5.18 6.74 21.81
CA GLY A 216 5.83 8.02 22.04
C GLY A 216 7.32 7.86 22.44
N GLN A 217 7.89 6.68 22.26
CA GLN A 217 9.28 6.37 22.64
C GLN A 217 10.01 5.79 21.43
N ARG A 218 11.06 6.47 21.03
CA ARG A 218 11.94 5.99 19.97
C ARG A 218 13.00 5.06 20.55
N LEU A 219 13.16 3.90 19.92
CA LEU A 219 14.27 3.00 20.19
C LEU A 219 15.40 3.32 19.21
N GLU A 220 16.62 3.49 19.72
CA GLU A 220 17.78 3.75 18.89
C GLU A 220 18.60 2.46 18.67
N ALA A 221 19.39 2.43 17.61
CA ALA A 221 20.26 1.27 17.35
C ALA A 221 21.26 0.99 18.49
N ALA A 222 21.68 2.04 19.19
CA ALA A 222 22.57 1.94 20.36
C ALA A 222 21.94 1.18 21.54
N ASP A 223 20.61 1.15 21.63
CA ASP A 223 19.87 0.44 22.70
C ASP A 223 19.94 -1.09 22.53
N ARG A 224 20.48 -1.59 21.41
CA ARG A 224 20.61 -3.02 21.12
C ARG A 224 21.21 -3.83 22.28
N SER A 225 22.15 -3.23 23.03
CA SER A 225 22.82 -3.88 24.16
C SER A 225 21.90 -4.19 25.35
N GLN A 226 20.69 -3.58 25.39
CA GLN A 226 19.69 -3.80 26.43
C GLN A 226 18.89 -5.09 26.21
N PHE A 227 18.98 -5.70 25.02
CA PHE A 227 18.19 -6.87 24.62
C PHE A 227 19.09 -8.03 24.20
N ASP A 228 18.63 -9.25 24.39
CA ASP A 228 19.27 -10.43 23.80
C ASP A 228 19.20 -10.41 22.26
N HIS A 229 18.12 -9.80 21.71
CA HIS A 229 17.95 -9.56 20.29
C HIS A 229 17.07 -8.32 20.04
N LEU A 230 17.42 -7.56 19.01
CA LEU A 230 16.66 -6.41 18.54
C LEU A 230 16.16 -6.65 17.11
N PHE A 231 14.85 -6.53 16.92
CA PHE A 231 14.21 -6.46 15.61
C PHE A 231 13.92 -5.01 15.24
N TRP A 232 14.24 -4.66 14.01
CA TRP A 232 14.09 -3.29 13.53
C TRP A 232 13.13 -3.23 12.35
N SER A 233 11.95 -2.59 12.52
CA SER A 233 11.00 -2.30 11.43
C SER A 233 10.92 -0.80 11.10
N GLY A 234 11.80 0.01 11.66
CA GLY A 234 12.01 1.41 11.31
C GLY A 234 12.81 1.59 10.00
N PRO A 235 13.12 2.82 9.60
CA PRO A 235 13.94 3.08 8.42
C PRO A 235 15.30 2.40 8.53
N LEU A 236 15.66 1.64 7.50
CA LEU A 236 16.89 0.84 7.51
C LEU A 236 18.16 1.73 7.60
N ASP A 237 18.16 2.83 6.89
CA ASP A 237 19.27 3.78 6.89
C ASP A 237 19.47 4.45 8.25
N SER A 238 18.40 4.66 9.02
CA SER A 238 18.51 5.20 10.38
C SER A 238 19.11 4.20 11.37
N TYR A 239 18.89 2.89 11.16
CA TYR A 239 19.54 1.86 11.97
C TYR A 239 21.08 1.88 11.84
N PHE A 240 21.56 2.22 10.64
CA PHE A 240 22.99 2.37 10.34
C PHE A 240 23.47 3.84 10.41
N GLU A 241 22.76 4.70 11.16
CA GLU A 241 23.14 6.11 11.38
C GLU A 241 23.42 6.89 10.08
N HIS A 242 22.80 6.45 8.98
CA HIS A 242 22.98 7.00 7.62
C HIS A 242 24.42 6.94 7.08
N GLU A 243 25.25 6.01 7.55
CA GLU A 243 26.67 5.87 7.14
C GLU A 243 26.86 5.80 5.61
N LEU A 244 25.93 5.19 4.88
CA LEU A 244 25.95 5.09 3.42
C LEU A 244 25.04 6.14 2.73
N GLY A 245 24.60 7.16 3.48
CA GLY A 245 23.65 8.15 3.04
C GLY A 245 22.20 7.78 3.31
N ARG A 246 21.28 8.72 3.00
CA ARG A 246 19.84 8.55 3.22
C ARG A 246 19.19 7.82 2.05
N LEU A 247 18.34 6.86 2.33
CA LEU A 247 17.46 6.26 1.34
C LEU A 247 16.41 7.27 0.88
N GLN A 248 16.17 7.30 -0.43
CA GLN A 248 15.17 8.20 -0.98
C GLN A 248 13.75 7.66 -0.71
N TYR A 249 12.85 8.54 -0.30
CA TYR A 249 11.43 8.26 -0.12
C TYR A 249 10.58 9.47 -0.48
N ARG A 250 9.27 9.28 -0.56
CA ARG A 250 8.31 10.38 -0.77
C ARG A 250 7.51 10.61 0.51
N SER A 251 7.56 11.84 0.99
CA SER A 251 6.69 12.29 2.08
C SER A 251 5.31 12.65 1.53
N LEU A 252 4.28 12.31 2.28
CA LEU A 252 2.91 12.75 2.03
C LEU A 252 2.51 13.72 3.14
N VAL A 253 1.87 14.80 2.75
CA VAL A 253 1.23 15.75 3.67
C VAL A 253 -0.27 15.52 3.56
N PHE A 254 -0.92 15.22 4.67
CA PHE A 254 -2.37 15.03 4.76
C PHE A 254 -3.00 16.29 5.35
N GLU A 255 -3.86 16.93 4.59
CA GLU A 255 -4.67 18.05 5.05
C GLU A 255 -6.08 17.54 5.33
N ARG A 256 -6.56 17.75 6.56
CA ARG A 256 -7.94 17.45 6.93
C ARG A 256 -8.81 18.66 6.68
N PHE A 257 -9.93 18.44 6.02
CA PHE A 257 -11.01 19.42 5.94
C PHE A 257 -12.36 18.69 6.14
N ASP A 258 -13.30 19.36 6.76
CA ASP A 258 -14.66 18.87 6.94
C ASP A 258 -15.56 19.62 5.96
N ALA A 259 -16.34 18.89 5.17
CA ALA A 259 -17.34 19.44 4.27
C ALA A 259 -18.73 19.07 4.77
N THR A 260 -19.59 20.07 4.88
CA THR A 260 -21.04 19.84 5.09
C THR A 260 -21.63 19.40 3.75
N GLY A 261 -22.21 18.18 3.70
CA GLY A 261 -22.90 17.64 2.54
C GLY A 261 -24.27 18.29 2.31
#